data_9f4c1bfb34de2c47a7b4096b97a5a9b8
#
_entry.id   9f4c1bfb34de2c47a7b4096b97a5a9b8
#
_cell.length_a   1.000
_cell.length_b   1.000
_cell.length_c   1.000
_cell.angle_alpha   90.00
_cell.angle_beta   90.00
_cell.angle_gamma   90.00
#
_symmetry.space_group_name_H-M   'P 1'
#
loop_
_entity.id
_entity.type
_entity.pdbx_description
1 polymer ?
#
loop_
_entity_poly.entity_id
_entity_poly.type
_entity_poly.pdbx_seq_one_letter_code
_entity_poly.pdbx_strand_id
1 'polypeptide(L)'
;MLASLKNLADMEFLSMFSPQRQLLGLDIGSSSIKLVQIKEHRGRYTLQKFAVKELEPEVIVDGTVMDEGRVVSAIKELLAEQNVKLKQVAISISGHAVIVKKISLPPMPDEELDAQVKLSAEQYIPFDINEVNLDFHVLPPSENPDEQSEMSIVLVAAKKDKINELTELVKAAGLRT
;
A
#
# COMPACT_ATOMS: atom_id res chain seq x y z
N MET A 1 -28.81 35.73 11.47
CA MET A 1 -27.35 35.86 11.51
C MET A 1 -26.65 35.08 12.67
N LEU A 2 -27.39 34.54 13.63
CA LEU A 2 -26.84 33.78 14.79
C LEU A 2 -26.78 32.25 14.58
N ALA A 3 -27.44 31.72 13.56
CA ALA A 3 -27.44 30.27 13.26
C ALA A 3 -26.17 29.77 12.57
N SER A 4 -25.45 30.66 11.87
CA SER A 4 -24.21 30.28 11.13
C SER A 4 -22.98 30.11 12.03
N LEU A 5 -22.94 30.79 13.17
CA LEU A 5 -21.81 30.71 14.12
C LEU A 5 -21.86 29.45 14.98
N LYS A 6 -23.04 28.90 15.27
CA LYS A 6 -23.18 27.63 16.00
C LYS A 6 -22.65 26.45 15.17
N ASN A 7 -22.94 26.41 13.88
CA ASN A 7 -22.46 25.32 13.02
C ASN A 7 -20.93 25.30 12.84
N LEU A 8 -20.25 26.45 12.87
CA LEU A 8 -18.78 26.47 12.81
C LEU A 8 -18.14 25.96 14.10
N ALA A 9 -18.68 26.36 15.26
CA ALA A 9 -18.17 25.91 16.56
C ALA A 9 -18.41 24.40 16.77
N ASP A 10 -19.55 23.88 16.31
CA ASP A 10 -19.87 22.45 16.37
C ASP A 10 -19.00 21.63 15.40
N MET A 11 -18.62 22.15 14.23
CA MET A 11 -17.70 21.51 13.30
C MET A 11 -16.26 21.48 13.85
N GLU A 12 -15.79 22.56 14.49
CA GLU A 12 -14.47 22.56 15.14
C GLU A 12 -14.44 21.64 16.36
N PHE A 13 -15.51 21.61 17.14
CA PHE A 13 -15.63 20.72 18.31
C PHE A 13 -15.66 19.24 17.90
N LEU A 14 -16.41 18.88 16.85
CA LEU A 14 -16.43 17.53 16.29
C LEU A 14 -15.07 17.13 15.67
N SER A 15 -14.32 18.08 15.11
CA SER A 15 -12.99 17.82 14.58
C SER A 15 -11.95 17.52 15.68
N MET A 16 -12.17 17.98 16.90
CA MET A 16 -11.33 17.64 18.08
C MET A 16 -11.50 16.16 18.47
N PHE A 17 -12.62 15.53 18.16
CA PHE A 17 -12.91 14.11 18.38
C PHE A 17 -12.64 13.24 17.15
N SER A 18 -12.10 13.79 16.06
CA SER A 18 -11.67 12.97 14.93
C SER A 18 -10.66 11.95 15.43
N PRO A 19 -10.91 10.65 15.25
CA PRO A 19 -9.97 9.64 15.71
C PRO A 19 -8.62 9.89 15.06
N GLN A 20 -7.59 10.06 15.89
CA GLN A 20 -6.22 10.20 15.41
C GLN A 20 -5.87 8.91 14.69
N ARG A 21 -5.71 8.99 13.38
CA ARG A 21 -5.32 7.82 12.59
C ARG A 21 -3.86 7.50 12.88
N GLN A 22 -3.61 6.31 13.35
CA GLN A 22 -2.28 5.76 13.46
C GLN A 22 -2.10 4.73 12.37
N LEU A 23 -1.01 4.85 11.63
CA LEU A 23 -0.65 3.96 10.53
C LEU A 23 0.62 3.21 10.93
N LEU A 24 0.57 1.90 10.82
CA LEU A 24 1.73 1.03 10.95
C LEU A 24 2.09 0.52 9.57
N GLY A 25 3.34 0.74 9.15
CA GLY A 25 3.90 0.20 7.93
C GLY A 25 4.96 -0.86 8.26
N LEU A 26 4.99 -1.93 7.48
CA LEU A 26 5.97 -3.00 7.58
C LEU A 26 6.51 -3.30 6.18
N ASP A 27 7.83 -3.17 6.01
CA ASP A 27 8.56 -3.55 4.81
C ASP A 27 9.35 -4.83 5.09
N ILE A 28 9.00 -5.90 4.38
CA ILE A 28 9.63 -7.22 4.53
C ILE A 28 10.59 -7.40 3.36
N GLY A 29 11.86 -7.08 3.58
CA GLY A 29 12.94 -7.18 2.59
C GLY A 29 13.81 -8.42 2.80
N SER A 30 14.68 -8.72 1.83
CA SER A 30 15.52 -9.92 1.85
C SER A 30 16.57 -9.92 2.98
N SER A 31 17.04 -8.75 3.41
CA SER A 31 18.07 -8.61 4.44
C SER A 31 17.55 -8.03 5.76
N SER A 32 16.37 -7.45 5.76
CA SER A 32 15.84 -6.79 6.96
C SER A 32 14.34 -6.55 6.87
N ILE A 33 13.70 -6.51 8.02
CA ILE A 33 12.33 -6.05 8.20
C ILE A 33 12.37 -4.65 8.79
N LYS A 34 11.64 -3.71 8.19
CA LYS A 34 11.56 -2.34 8.64
C LYS A 34 10.14 -2.04 9.12
N LEU A 35 10.04 -1.33 10.21
CA LEU A 35 8.78 -0.93 10.82
C LEU A 35 8.73 0.58 10.95
N VAL A 36 7.60 1.17 10.56
CA VAL A 36 7.32 2.59 10.76
C VAL A 36 5.93 2.75 11.36
N GLN A 37 5.81 3.57 12.39
CA GLN A 37 4.51 3.99 12.93
C GLN A 37 4.38 5.49 12.79
N ILE A 38 3.34 5.92 12.08
CA ILE A 38 3.03 7.32 11.80
C ILE A 38 1.70 7.66 12.45
N LYS A 39 1.64 8.86 13.03
CA LYS A 39 0.41 9.46 13.53
C LYS A 39 0.02 10.62 12.62
N GLU A 40 -1.22 10.60 12.17
CA GLU A 40 -1.83 11.71 11.46
C GLU A 40 -2.70 12.52 12.41
N HIS A 41 -2.50 13.84 12.38
CA HIS A 41 -3.36 14.78 13.07
C HIS A 41 -3.53 16.04 12.23
N ARG A 42 -4.75 16.35 11.81
CA ARG A 42 -5.08 17.53 10.98
C ARG A 42 -4.22 17.67 9.73
N GLY A 43 -4.05 16.57 8.99
CA GLY A 43 -3.24 16.53 7.78
C GLY A 43 -1.72 16.61 7.98
N ARG A 44 -1.26 16.59 9.24
CA ARG A 44 0.18 16.54 9.54
C ARG A 44 0.56 15.13 10.01
N TYR A 45 1.64 14.64 9.44
CA TYR A 45 2.20 13.33 9.79
C TYR A 45 3.35 13.49 10.78
N THR A 46 3.36 12.66 11.80
CA THR A 46 4.43 12.63 12.82
C THR A 46 4.92 11.20 12.97
N LEU A 47 6.22 11.00 12.79
CA LEU A 47 6.87 9.72 13.04
C LEU A 47 6.83 9.41 14.55
N GLN A 48 6.25 8.27 14.90
CA GLN A 48 6.14 7.79 16.26
C GLN A 48 7.20 6.74 16.59
N LYS A 49 7.43 5.81 15.65
CA LYS A 49 8.38 4.72 15.78
C LYS A 49 9.02 4.41 14.44
N PHE A 50 10.28 4.06 14.49
CA PHE A 50 11.03 3.50 13.38
C PHE A 50 11.99 2.46 13.93
N ALA A 51 12.01 1.28 13.33
CA ALA A 51 12.92 0.22 13.70
C ALA A 51 13.26 -0.66 12.50
N VAL A 52 14.42 -1.29 12.57
CA VAL A 52 14.93 -2.24 11.59
C VAL A 52 15.36 -3.49 12.33
N LYS A 53 14.96 -4.65 11.81
CA LYS A 53 15.40 -5.97 12.27
C LYS A 53 16.11 -6.66 11.12
N GLU A 54 17.38 -6.96 11.28
CA GLU A 54 18.12 -7.73 10.30
C GLU A 54 17.60 -9.17 10.26
N LEU A 55 17.57 -9.74 9.05
CA LEU A 55 17.30 -11.15 8.80
C LEU A 55 18.60 -11.87 8.50
N GLU A 56 18.69 -13.11 8.94
CA GLU A 56 19.79 -13.97 8.56
C GLU A 56 19.80 -14.22 7.03
N PRO A 57 20.97 -14.45 6.44
CA PRO A 57 21.05 -14.84 5.03
C PRO A 57 20.14 -16.03 4.72
N GLU A 58 19.63 -16.09 3.49
CA GLU A 58 18.80 -17.17 2.98
C GLU A 58 17.39 -17.32 3.59
N VAL A 59 17.00 -16.48 4.55
CA VAL A 59 15.61 -16.46 5.06
C VAL A 59 14.63 -15.96 4.00
N ILE A 60 15.05 -14.98 3.20
CA ILE A 60 14.33 -14.49 2.02
C ILE A 60 15.34 -14.35 0.88
N VAL A 61 15.11 -15.06 -0.23
CA VAL A 61 15.98 -15.04 -1.41
C VAL A 61 15.18 -14.53 -2.61
N ASP A 62 15.65 -13.46 -3.25
CA ASP A 62 15.00 -12.84 -4.41
C ASP A 62 13.50 -12.56 -4.20
N GLY A 63 13.15 -12.13 -2.98
CA GLY A 63 11.78 -11.87 -2.58
C GLY A 63 10.93 -13.11 -2.28
N THR A 64 11.50 -14.32 -2.36
CA THR A 64 10.84 -15.57 -1.97
C THR A 64 11.17 -15.89 -0.53
N VAL A 65 10.15 -16.15 0.29
CA VAL A 65 10.33 -16.54 1.69
C VAL A 65 10.71 -18.01 1.75
N MET A 66 11.92 -18.29 2.24
CA MET A 66 12.47 -19.66 2.40
C MET A 66 12.19 -20.20 3.79
N ASP A 67 12.10 -19.34 4.82
CA ASP A 67 11.82 -19.71 6.20
C ASP A 67 10.78 -18.76 6.81
N GLU A 68 9.52 -19.15 6.69
CA GLU A 68 8.37 -18.37 7.25
C GLU A 68 8.48 -18.22 8.77
N GLY A 69 8.93 -19.24 9.47
CA GLY A 69 9.04 -19.25 10.93
C GLY A 69 9.99 -18.17 11.44
N ARG A 70 11.13 -17.99 10.77
CA ARG A 70 12.11 -16.95 11.10
C ARG A 70 11.57 -15.55 10.78
N VAL A 71 10.90 -15.38 9.64
CA VAL A 71 10.28 -14.08 9.30
C VAL A 71 9.22 -13.71 10.33
N VAL A 72 8.32 -14.63 10.67
CA VAL A 72 7.27 -14.41 11.69
C VAL A 72 7.87 -14.09 13.06
N SER A 73 8.93 -14.79 13.46
CA SER A 73 9.62 -14.53 14.74
C SER A 73 10.26 -13.15 14.74
N ALA A 74 10.96 -12.78 13.67
CA ALA A 74 11.56 -11.46 13.53
C ALA A 74 10.53 -10.32 13.60
N ILE A 75 9.36 -10.49 12.97
CA ILE A 75 8.26 -9.52 13.06
C ILE A 75 7.77 -9.41 14.51
N LYS A 76 7.53 -10.55 15.18
CA LYS A 76 7.07 -10.55 16.59
C LYS A 76 8.05 -9.88 17.54
N GLU A 77 9.34 -10.18 17.39
CA GLU A 77 10.41 -9.56 18.15
C GLU A 77 10.44 -8.04 17.93
N LEU A 78 10.41 -7.60 16.67
CA LEU A 78 10.41 -6.18 16.32
C LEU A 78 9.22 -5.43 16.93
N LEU A 79 8.01 -6.03 16.89
CA LEU A 79 6.81 -5.48 17.50
C LEU A 79 6.94 -5.37 19.03
N ALA A 80 7.50 -6.39 19.67
CA ALA A 80 7.71 -6.44 21.11
C ALA A 80 8.76 -5.43 21.58
N GLU A 81 9.94 -5.40 20.93
CA GLU A 81 11.04 -4.46 21.21
C GLU A 81 10.56 -3.00 21.11
N GLN A 82 9.72 -2.72 20.12
CA GLN A 82 9.16 -1.37 19.93
C GLN A 82 7.87 -1.12 20.72
N ASN A 83 7.39 -2.08 21.48
CA ASN A 83 6.14 -1.97 22.23
C ASN A 83 4.98 -1.47 21.33
N VAL A 84 4.82 -2.09 20.16
CA VAL A 84 3.75 -1.76 19.18
C VAL A 84 2.45 -2.43 19.62
N LYS A 85 1.40 -1.62 19.78
CA LYS A 85 0.06 -2.10 20.18
C LYS A 85 -0.91 -2.18 19.01
N LEU A 86 -0.61 -1.47 17.92
CA LEU A 86 -1.43 -1.50 16.71
C LEU A 86 -1.42 -2.90 16.11
N LYS A 87 -2.57 -3.31 15.61
CA LYS A 87 -2.75 -4.61 14.95
C LYS A 87 -2.94 -4.49 13.45
N GLN A 88 -3.44 -3.34 12.99
CA GLN A 88 -3.62 -3.09 11.57
C GLN A 88 -2.33 -2.53 10.99
N VAL A 89 -1.87 -3.12 9.88
CA VAL A 89 -0.60 -2.79 9.24
C VAL A 89 -0.78 -2.68 7.73
N ALA A 90 -0.07 -1.74 7.12
CA ALA A 90 0.15 -1.71 5.69
C ALA A 90 1.47 -2.43 5.37
N ILE A 91 1.45 -3.27 4.36
CA ILE A 91 2.63 -3.94 3.81
C ILE A 91 2.84 -3.52 2.36
N SER A 92 4.07 -3.57 1.91
CA SER A 92 4.42 -3.35 0.51
C SER A 92 4.76 -4.67 -0.18
N ILE A 93 4.47 -4.74 -1.47
CA ILE A 93 4.88 -5.83 -2.34
C ILE A 93 5.69 -5.24 -3.50
N SER A 94 6.79 -5.90 -3.85
CA SER A 94 7.69 -5.46 -4.91
C SER A 94 8.39 -6.65 -5.59
N GLY A 95 9.28 -6.35 -6.53
CA GLY A 95 10.08 -7.36 -7.23
C GLY A 95 9.33 -8.04 -8.38
N HIS A 96 9.72 -9.28 -8.69
CA HIS A 96 9.24 -10.02 -9.87
C HIS A 96 7.75 -10.39 -9.85
N ALA A 97 7.11 -10.28 -8.69
CA ALA A 97 5.67 -10.53 -8.55
C ALA A 97 4.78 -9.32 -8.87
N VAL A 98 5.40 -8.17 -9.14
CA VAL A 98 4.70 -6.90 -9.43
C VAL A 98 5.14 -6.36 -10.77
N ILE A 99 4.18 -5.96 -11.58
CA ILE A 99 4.39 -5.24 -12.83
C ILE A 99 3.81 -3.85 -12.71
N VAL A 100 4.60 -2.86 -13.06
CA VAL A 100 4.18 -1.47 -13.18
C VAL A 100 4.39 -1.02 -14.61
N LYS A 101 3.34 -0.55 -15.27
CA LYS A 101 3.37 -0.07 -16.65
C LYS A 101 2.66 1.27 -16.79
N LYS A 102 3.27 2.18 -17.52
CA LYS A 102 2.57 3.36 -18.03
C LYS A 102 1.94 2.95 -19.36
N ILE A 103 0.64 3.13 -19.48
CA ILE A 103 -0.14 2.90 -20.70
C ILE A 103 -0.88 4.19 -21.09
N SER A 104 -1.24 4.30 -22.36
CA SER A 104 -2.04 5.41 -22.87
C SER A 104 -3.37 4.85 -23.37
N LEU A 105 -4.47 5.50 -23.01
CA LEU A 105 -5.82 5.18 -23.47
C LEU A 105 -6.49 6.45 -24.02
N PRO A 106 -7.46 6.30 -24.94
CA PRO A 106 -8.30 7.41 -25.33
C PRO A 106 -9.02 7.99 -24.09
N PRO A 107 -9.27 9.31 -24.05
CA PRO A 107 -10.07 9.90 -22.99
C PRO A 107 -11.47 9.27 -22.95
N MET A 108 -11.90 8.86 -21.78
CA MET A 108 -13.20 8.24 -21.54
C MET A 108 -13.74 8.60 -20.15
N PRO A 109 -15.06 8.44 -19.91
CA PRO A 109 -15.64 8.59 -18.58
C PRO A 109 -15.10 7.58 -17.57
N ASP A 110 -15.02 7.97 -16.30
CA ASP A 110 -14.54 7.10 -15.22
C ASP A 110 -15.32 5.78 -15.11
N GLU A 111 -16.60 5.79 -15.48
CA GLU A 111 -17.48 4.60 -15.46
C GLU A 111 -17.03 3.51 -16.43
N GLU A 112 -16.39 3.89 -17.56
CA GLU A 112 -15.91 2.98 -18.59
C GLU A 112 -14.44 2.56 -18.36
N LEU A 113 -13.71 3.38 -17.59
CA LEU A 113 -12.27 3.28 -17.44
C LEU A 113 -11.83 1.94 -16.80
N ASP A 114 -12.51 1.49 -15.75
CA ASP A 114 -12.17 0.23 -15.05
C ASP A 114 -12.26 -0.98 -16.01
N ALA A 115 -13.32 -1.05 -16.81
CA ALA A 115 -13.49 -2.13 -17.78
C ALA A 115 -12.44 -2.08 -18.90
N GLN A 116 -12.16 -0.87 -19.42
CA GLN A 116 -11.20 -0.68 -20.49
C GLN A 116 -9.76 -0.95 -20.03
N VAL A 117 -9.40 -0.54 -18.80
CA VAL A 117 -8.09 -0.84 -18.23
C VAL A 117 -7.89 -2.34 -18.06
N LYS A 118 -8.90 -3.07 -17.57
CA LYS A 118 -8.83 -4.54 -17.43
C LYS A 118 -8.65 -5.23 -18.78
N LEU A 119 -9.39 -4.81 -19.80
CA LEU A 119 -9.25 -5.35 -21.14
C LEU A 119 -7.87 -5.06 -21.74
N SER A 120 -7.37 -3.83 -21.55
CA SER A 120 -6.06 -3.44 -22.06
C SER A 120 -4.92 -4.12 -21.31
N ALA A 121 -5.11 -4.42 -20.01
CA ALA A 121 -4.11 -5.02 -19.15
C ALA A 121 -3.59 -6.37 -19.69
N GLU A 122 -4.44 -7.17 -20.32
CA GLU A 122 -4.07 -8.47 -20.88
C GLU A 122 -2.94 -8.37 -21.92
N GLN A 123 -2.79 -7.21 -22.58
CA GLN A 123 -1.74 -6.99 -23.57
C GLN A 123 -0.37 -6.65 -22.95
N TYR A 124 -0.36 -6.17 -21.69
CA TYR A 124 0.83 -5.65 -21.02
C TYR A 124 1.33 -6.55 -19.90
N ILE A 125 0.50 -7.46 -19.42
CA ILE A 125 0.78 -8.31 -18.27
C ILE A 125 1.05 -9.74 -18.76
N PRO A 126 2.27 -10.29 -18.55
CA PRO A 126 2.62 -11.64 -18.98
C PRO A 126 2.13 -12.74 -18.01
N PHE A 127 1.08 -12.45 -17.25
CA PHE A 127 0.45 -13.38 -16.30
C PHE A 127 -1.02 -13.53 -16.67
N ASP A 128 -1.62 -14.64 -16.25
CA ASP A 128 -3.08 -14.77 -16.33
C ASP A 128 -3.73 -13.68 -15.48
N ILE A 129 -4.65 -12.94 -16.09
CA ILE A 129 -5.36 -11.84 -15.45
C ILE A 129 -6.14 -12.30 -14.20
N ASN A 130 -6.54 -13.57 -14.17
CA ASN A 130 -7.22 -14.19 -13.03
C ASN A 130 -6.27 -14.47 -11.84
N GLU A 131 -4.96 -14.53 -12.08
CA GLU A 131 -3.94 -14.80 -11.07
C GLU A 131 -3.35 -13.53 -10.45
N VAL A 132 -3.74 -12.36 -10.94
CA VAL A 132 -3.24 -11.07 -10.44
C VAL A 132 -4.35 -10.19 -9.87
N ASN A 133 -3.98 -9.32 -8.96
CA ASN A 133 -4.76 -8.15 -8.60
C ASN A 133 -4.26 -6.98 -9.44
N LEU A 134 -5.22 -6.28 -10.06
CA LEU A 134 -4.97 -5.07 -10.83
C LEU A 134 -5.41 -3.84 -10.06
N ASP A 135 -4.62 -2.81 -10.17
CA ASP A 135 -4.95 -1.45 -9.75
C ASP A 135 -4.38 -0.46 -10.76
N PHE A 136 -4.94 0.72 -10.83
CA PHE A 136 -4.47 1.75 -11.74
C PHE A 136 -4.66 3.15 -11.18
N HIS A 137 -3.86 4.07 -11.70
CA HIS A 137 -3.97 5.49 -11.37
C HIS A 137 -3.86 6.33 -12.63
N VAL A 138 -4.81 7.24 -12.83
CA VAL A 138 -4.77 8.21 -13.93
C VAL A 138 -3.78 9.31 -13.57
N LEU A 139 -2.81 9.53 -14.43
CA LEU A 139 -1.83 10.58 -14.26
C LEU A 139 -2.41 11.95 -14.67
N PRO A 140 -1.94 13.04 -14.08
CA PRO A 140 -2.25 14.36 -14.59
C PRO A 140 -1.92 14.47 -16.08
N PRO A 141 -2.66 15.31 -16.84
CA PRO A 141 -2.34 15.55 -18.25
C PRO A 141 -0.87 15.94 -18.44
N SER A 142 -0.26 15.43 -19.50
CA SER A 142 1.11 15.78 -19.86
C SER A 142 1.20 17.28 -20.23
N GLU A 143 2.30 17.93 -19.88
CA GLU A 143 2.61 19.29 -20.35
C GLU A 143 2.98 19.29 -21.84
N ASN A 144 3.28 18.12 -22.41
CA ASN A 144 3.61 17.98 -23.82
C ASN A 144 2.32 17.99 -24.67
N PRO A 145 2.13 18.95 -25.60
CA PRO A 145 0.93 19.04 -26.43
C PRO A 145 0.61 17.79 -27.25
N ASP A 146 1.63 17.05 -27.67
CA ASP A 146 1.47 15.84 -28.48
C ASP A 146 0.88 14.64 -27.66
N GLU A 147 1.03 14.69 -26.35
CA GLU A 147 0.50 13.67 -25.41
C GLU A 147 -0.85 14.04 -24.79
N GLN A 148 -1.35 15.26 -25.02
CA GLN A 148 -2.60 15.75 -24.40
C GLN A 148 -3.85 15.10 -24.98
N SER A 149 -3.76 14.43 -26.13
CA SER A 149 -4.87 13.72 -26.75
C SER A 149 -5.17 12.36 -26.12
N GLU A 150 -4.30 11.86 -25.24
CA GLU A 150 -4.42 10.56 -24.59
C GLU A 150 -4.38 10.69 -23.07
N MET A 151 -5.08 9.77 -22.40
CA MET A 151 -5.07 9.63 -20.94
C MET A 151 -3.91 8.71 -20.56
N SER A 152 -2.95 9.23 -19.79
CA SER A 152 -1.84 8.43 -19.27
C SER A 152 -2.25 7.73 -17.97
N ILE A 153 -2.02 6.43 -17.88
CA ILE A 153 -2.40 5.59 -16.76
C ILE A 153 -1.19 4.80 -16.28
N VAL A 154 -0.95 4.78 -14.98
CA VAL A 154 -0.06 3.80 -14.34
C VAL A 154 -0.89 2.59 -13.97
N LEU A 155 -0.61 1.47 -14.60
CA LEU A 155 -1.19 0.16 -14.33
C LEU A 155 -0.25 -0.63 -13.42
N VAL A 156 -0.80 -1.23 -12.38
CA VAL A 156 -0.07 -2.11 -11.46
C VAL A 156 -0.76 -3.46 -11.42
N ALA A 157 0.02 -4.52 -11.61
CA ALA A 157 -0.45 -5.89 -11.46
C ALA A 157 0.43 -6.62 -10.45
N ALA A 158 -0.19 -7.26 -9.46
CA ALA A 158 0.51 -8.03 -8.44
C ALA A 158 -0.06 -9.46 -8.36
N LYS A 159 0.82 -10.47 -8.32
CA LYS A 159 0.40 -11.87 -8.20
C LYS A 159 -0.34 -12.10 -6.89
N LYS A 160 -1.53 -12.70 -6.98
CA LYS A 160 -2.38 -13.03 -5.81
C LYS A 160 -1.67 -13.93 -4.81
N ASP A 161 -0.94 -14.92 -5.30
CA ASP A 161 -0.19 -15.85 -4.42
C ASP A 161 0.81 -15.12 -3.56
N LYS A 162 1.53 -14.13 -4.13
CA LYS A 162 2.49 -13.34 -3.37
C LYS A 162 1.84 -12.43 -2.34
N ILE A 163 0.70 -11.85 -2.67
CA ILE A 163 -0.11 -11.06 -1.73
C ILE A 163 -0.57 -11.95 -0.58
N ASN A 164 -1.08 -13.15 -0.89
CA ASN A 164 -1.56 -14.11 0.10
C ASN A 164 -0.42 -14.57 1.02
N GLU A 165 0.75 -14.94 0.47
CA GLU A 165 1.95 -15.32 1.23
C GLU A 165 2.30 -14.26 2.28
N LEU A 166 2.47 -13.01 1.87
CA LEU A 166 2.83 -11.92 2.77
C LEU A 166 1.73 -11.63 3.80
N THR A 167 0.47 -11.73 3.39
CA THR A 167 -0.68 -11.53 4.29
C THR A 167 -0.74 -12.60 5.37
N GLU A 168 -0.51 -13.87 5.03
CA GLU A 168 -0.48 -14.96 6.01
C GLU A 168 0.70 -14.85 6.97
N LEU A 169 1.90 -14.44 6.51
CA LEU A 169 3.03 -14.14 7.38
C LEU A 169 2.70 -13.08 8.43
N VAL A 170 2.12 -11.99 7.98
CA VAL A 170 1.72 -10.86 8.83
C VAL A 170 0.64 -11.29 9.82
N LYS A 171 -0.32 -12.10 9.38
CA LYS A 171 -1.37 -12.67 10.22
C LYS A 171 -0.79 -13.64 11.27
N ALA A 172 0.16 -14.50 10.91
CA ALA A 172 0.87 -15.38 11.83
C ALA A 172 1.69 -14.61 12.88
N ALA A 173 2.13 -13.39 12.56
CA ALA A 173 2.76 -12.47 13.50
C ALA A 173 1.75 -11.75 14.43
N GLY A 174 0.45 -11.96 14.25
CA GLY A 174 -0.62 -11.37 15.07
C GLY A 174 -1.06 -9.97 14.62
N LEU A 175 -0.78 -9.61 13.37
CA LEU A 175 -1.21 -8.38 12.71
C LEU A 175 -2.36 -8.67 11.72
N ARG A 176 -2.90 -7.60 11.11
CA ARG A 176 -3.96 -7.64 10.07
C ARG A 176 -3.66 -6.57 9.03
N THR A 177 -3.74 -6.90 7.77
CA THR A 177 -3.67 -5.98 6.63
C THR A 177 -5.02 -5.36 6.32
#